data_c38a66c759f73450f0c27a682cc9447d
#
_entry.id   c38a66c759f73450f0c27a682cc9447d
#
_cell.length_a   1.000
_cell.length_b   1.000
_cell.length_c   1.000
_cell.angle_alpha   90.00
_cell.angle_beta   90.00
_cell.angle_gamma   90.00
#
_symmetry.space_group_name_H-M   'P 1'
#
loop_
_entity.id
_entity.type
_entity.pdbx_description
1 polymer ?
#
loop_
_entity_poly.entity_id
_entity_poly.type
_entity_poly.pdbx_seq_one_letter_code
_entity_poly.pdbx_strand_id
1 'polypeptide(L)'
;QVITNTSSTQTGTAALVENSGNNDNLVTVTLPPGVSITSEGSADAQSSEEAQESLTESIQQLNSETETKDDLIENVNNFINQLPDSTQVDVRTIVPTTTSTNLDQPIVFTGSSGSSTGDDQTEAFIIDLSNLPSGTEIQLDNIDFAVIIGSVEITGGSGSNVVYADDSAQIIVLGEDDDTLHGGGGNDTIGSAGGDDLLIGGRGQDLITGGGDND
;
A
#
# COMPACT_ATOMS: atom_id res chain seq x y z
N GLN A 1 -11.28 -11.03 6.10
CA GLN A 1 -10.72 -11.13 7.45
C GLN A 1 -10.96 -9.83 8.21
N VAL A 2 -11.23 -9.89 9.50
CA VAL A 2 -11.30 -8.71 10.38
C VAL A 2 -10.28 -8.88 11.49
N ILE A 3 -9.39 -7.90 11.62
CA ILE A 3 -8.36 -7.83 12.66
C ILE A 3 -8.66 -6.60 13.51
N THR A 4 -8.73 -6.76 14.81
CA THR A 4 -9.01 -5.65 15.74
C THR A 4 -8.00 -5.64 16.88
N ASN A 5 -7.34 -4.51 17.10
CA ASN A 5 -6.58 -4.29 18.32
C ASN A 5 -7.51 -3.79 19.44
N THR A 6 -7.87 -4.68 20.34
CA THR A 6 -8.75 -4.38 21.49
C THR A 6 -8.02 -3.79 22.69
N SER A 7 -6.69 -3.67 22.64
CA SER A 7 -5.92 -3.01 23.69
C SER A 7 -6.31 -1.53 23.78
N SER A 8 -6.30 -0.97 24.97
CA SER A 8 -6.51 0.47 25.18
C SER A 8 -5.21 1.28 25.22
N THR A 9 -4.05 0.62 25.24
CA THR A 9 -2.76 1.30 25.48
C THR A 9 -1.56 0.72 24.72
N GLN A 10 -1.70 -0.43 24.05
CA GLN A 10 -0.58 -1.11 23.39
C GLN A 10 -0.91 -1.40 21.94
N THR A 11 0.08 -1.29 21.06
CA THR A 11 0.01 -1.81 19.70
C THR A 11 -0.12 -3.32 19.70
N GLY A 12 -0.76 -3.87 18.69
CA GLY A 12 -0.88 -5.30 18.46
C GLY A 12 -0.48 -5.66 17.04
N THR A 13 0.29 -6.72 16.88
CA THR A 13 0.69 -7.23 15.55
C THR A 13 -0.10 -8.50 15.22
N ALA A 14 -0.58 -8.60 13.99
CA ALA A 14 -1.30 -9.74 13.47
C ALA A 14 -0.89 -10.06 12.02
N ALA A 15 -1.07 -11.31 11.61
CA ALA A 15 -0.91 -11.70 10.22
C ALA A 15 -2.06 -11.15 9.37
N LEU A 16 -1.73 -10.52 8.26
CA LEU A 16 -2.68 -10.07 7.24
C LEU A 16 -2.74 -11.07 6.08
N VAL A 17 -1.60 -11.60 5.68
CA VAL A 17 -1.45 -12.68 4.70
C VAL A 17 -0.61 -13.78 5.32
N GLU A 18 -1.06 -15.02 5.20
CA GLU A 18 -0.37 -16.20 5.70
C GLU A 18 0.07 -17.08 4.52
N ASN A 19 1.31 -17.54 4.54
CA ASN A 19 1.78 -18.52 3.57
C ASN A 19 1.23 -19.91 3.94
N SER A 20 0.46 -20.52 3.04
CA SER A 20 -0.15 -21.84 3.26
C SER A 20 0.87 -22.99 3.35
N GLY A 21 2.13 -22.78 2.96
CA GLY A 21 3.18 -23.81 2.89
C GLY A 21 4.09 -23.93 4.10
N ASN A 22 4.47 -22.83 4.74
CA ASN A 22 5.54 -22.80 5.74
C ASN A 22 5.15 -22.21 7.09
N ASN A 23 3.92 -21.81 7.31
CA ASN A 23 3.47 -21.11 8.53
C ASN A 23 4.19 -19.76 8.80
N ASP A 24 4.86 -19.21 7.80
CA ASP A 24 5.45 -17.87 7.88
C ASP A 24 4.43 -16.86 7.36
N ASN A 25 4.25 -15.76 8.09
CA ASN A 25 3.38 -14.67 7.66
C ASN A 25 4.09 -13.90 6.55
N LEU A 26 3.47 -13.84 5.35
CA LEU A 26 3.98 -13.03 4.24
C LEU A 26 3.84 -11.55 4.56
N VAL A 27 2.71 -11.16 5.13
CA VAL A 27 2.45 -9.78 5.53
C VAL A 27 1.88 -9.74 6.94
N THR A 28 2.45 -8.87 7.75
CA THR A 28 1.92 -8.55 9.07
C THR A 28 1.45 -7.10 9.13
N VAL A 29 0.50 -6.83 10.01
CA VAL A 29 0.08 -5.47 10.34
C VAL A 29 0.22 -5.23 11.83
N THR A 30 0.81 -4.08 12.17
CA THR A 30 0.86 -3.58 13.55
C THR A 30 -0.13 -2.43 13.68
N LEU A 31 -1.10 -2.62 14.57
CA LEU A 31 -2.23 -1.72 14.78
C LEU A 31 -2.09 -0.94 16.08
N PRO A 32 -2.28 0.38 16.05
CA PRO A 32 -2.52 1.18 17.25
C PRO A 32 -3.73 0.69 18.06
N PRO A 33 -3.83 1.07 19.34
CA PRO A 33 -5.00 0.79 20.14
C PRO A 33 -6.29 1.32 19.53
N GLY A 34 -7.34 0.49 19.51
CA GLY A 34 -8.67 0.88 18.99
C GLY A 34 -8.78 0.95 17.48
N VAL A 35 -7.77 0.47 16.74
CA VAL A 35 -7.82 0.33 15.29
C VAL A 35 -8.30 -1.07 14.91
N SER A 36 -9.15 -1.14 13.91
CA SER A 36 -9.61 -2.37 13.26
C SER A 36 -9.28 -2.32 11.78
N ILE A 37 -8.96 -3.46 11.20
CA ILE A 37 -8.80 -3.62 9.75
C ILE A 37 -9.78 -4.66 9.25
N THR A 38 -10.46 -4.34 8.15
CA THR A 38 -11.12 -5.32 7.29
C THR A 38 -10.21 -5.58 6.11
N SER A 39 -9.87 -6.84 5.85
CA SER A 39 -9.10 -7.29 4.69
C SER A 39 -9.93 -8.24 3.86
N GLU A 40 -10.10 -7.94 2.59
CA GLU A 40 -10.82 -8.73 1.59
C GLU A 40 -9.85 -9.12 0.47
N GLY A 41 -10.00 -10.32 -0.07
CA GLY A 41 -9.17 -10.86 -1.14
C GLY A 41 -9.19 -12.38 -1.15
N SER A 42 -8.50 -12.99 -2.13
CA SER A 42 -8.37 -14.44 -2.24
C SER A 42 -7.61 -15.02 -1.03
N ALA A 43 -7.92 -16.24 -0.64
CA ALA A 43 -7.16 -16.95 0.39
C ALA A 43 -5.80 -17.44 -0.14
N ASP A 44 -5.71 -17.65 -1.45
CA ASP A 44 -4.51 -18.11 -2.14
C ASP A 44 -3.99 -16.99 -3.07
N ALA A 45 -2.69 -16.96 -3.30
CA ALA A 45 -2.09 -16.08 -4.27
C ALA A 45 -2.60 -16.38 -5.68
N GLN A 46 -2.71 -15.36 -6.50
CA GLN A 46 -3.34 -15.37 -7.82
C GLN A 46 -2.27 -15.32 -8.92
N SER A 47 -2.60 -15.84 -10.10
CA SER A 47 -1.81 -15.54 -11.30
C SER A 47 -1.88 -14.04 -11.63
N SER A 48 -0.93 -13.53 -12.40
CA SER A 48 -0.92 -12.12 -12.81
C SER A 48 -2.24 -11.69 -13.49
N GLU A 49 -2.85 -12.54 -14.33
CA GLU A 49 -4.13 -12.26 -14.99
C GLU A 49 -5.29 -12.14 -13.98
N GLU A 50 -5.39 -13.09 -13.03
CA GLU A 50 -6.42 -13.07 -11.98
C GLU A 50 -6.23 -11.88 -11.03
N ALA A 51 -4.98 -11.54 -10.71
CA ALA A 51 -4.65 -10.40 -9.87
C ALA A 51 -5.03 -9.07 -10.54
N GLN A 52 -4.76 -8.93 -11.84
CA GLN A 52 -5.18 -7.77 -12.63
C GLN A 52 -6.70 -7.57 -12.62
N GLU A 53 -7.46 -8.66 -12.80
CA GLU A 53 -8.93 -8.63 -12.74
C GLU A 53 -9.40 -8.23 -11.34
N SER A 54 -8.86 -8.84 -10.29
CA SER A 54 -9.23 -8.58 -8.89
C SER A 54 -8.94 -7.14 -8.47
N LEU A 55 -7.77 -6.59 -8.83
CA LEU A 55 -7.41 -5.20 -8.55
C LEU A 55 -8.30 -4.22 -9.33
N THR A 56 -8.56 -4.50 -10.61
CA THR A 56 -9.45 -3.69 -11.45
C THR A 56 -10.86 -3.64 -10.87
N GLU A 57 -11.43 -4.79 -10.50
CA GLU A 57 -12.75 -4.85 -9.89
C GLU A 57 -12.82 -4.09 -8.57
N SER A 58 -11.78 -4.21 -7.73
CA SER A 58 -11.70 -3.52 -6.46
C SER A 58 -11.63 -2.00 -6.64
N ILE A 59 -10.83 -1.51 -7.61
CA ILE A 59 -10.75 -0.07 -7.94
C ILE A 59 -12.10 0.44 -8.47
N GLN A 60 -12.79 -0.33 -9.29
CA GLN A 60 -14.11 0.05 -9.81
C GLN A 60 -15.16 0.23 -8.70
N GLN A 61 -15.01 -0.46 -7.57
CA GLN A 61 -15.90 -0.35 -6.40
C GLN A 61 -15.57 0.84 -5.48
N LEU A 62 -14.41 1.48 -5.64
CA LEU A 62 -14.05 2.67 -4.86
C LEU A 62 -15.06 3.81 -5.09
N ASN A 63 -15.24 4.63 -4.06
CA ASN A 63 -16.08 5.85 -4.17
C ASN A 63 -15.24 7.05 -4.67
N SER A 64 -14.61 6.89 -5.82
CA SER A 64 -13.74 7.88 -6.46
C SER A 64 -14.31 8.31 -7.81
N GLU A 65 -13.84 9.43 -8.35
CA GLU A 65 -14.20 9.89 -9.69
C GLU A 65 -13.78 8.87 -10.76
N THR A 66 -14.47 8.86 -11.90
CA THR A 66 -14.20 7.89 -12.99
C THR A 66 -12.78 8.05 -13.53
N GLU A 67 -12.33 9.29 -13.72
CA GLU A 67 -10.98 9.59 -14.22
C GLU A 67 -9.90 9.03 -13.30
N THR A 68 -10.04 9.21 -11.99
CA THR A 68 -9.14 8.62 -10.97
C THR A 68 -9.09 7.10 -11.07
N LYS A 69 -10.25 6.45 -11.21
CA LYS A 69 -10.30 4.99 -11.36
C LYS A 69 -9.61 4.51 -12.63
N ASP A 70 -9.81 5.22 -13.74
CA ASP A 70 -9.18 4.88 -15.02
C ASP A 70 -7.65 5.00 -14.92
N ASP A 71 -7.13 6.06 -14.27
CA ASP A 71 -5.71 6.26 -14.04
C ASP A 71 -5.13 5.15 -13.12
N LEU A 72 -5.81 4.82 -12.03
CA LEU A 72 -5.39 3.75 -11.12
C LEU A 72 -5.39 2.37 -11.80
N ILE A 73 -6.40 2.08 -12.65
CA ILE A 73 -6.46 0.83 -13.41
C ILE A 73 -5.32 0.75 -14.42
N GLU A 74 -4.99 1.86 -15.11
CA GLU A 74 -3.85 1.89 -16.03
C GLU A 74 -2.54 1.60 -15.28
N ASN A 75 -2.35 2.19 -14.12
CA ASN A 75 -1.16 2.01 -13.29
C ASN A 75 -1.04 0.56 -12.76
N VAL A 76 -2.13 -0.03 -12.29
CA VAL A 76 -2.19 -1.45 -11.91
C VAL A 76 -1.80 -2.35 -13.09
N ASN A 77 -2.36 -2.07 -14.27
CA ASN A 77 -2.05 -2.85 -15.46
C ASN A 77 -0.57 -2.73 -15.85
N ASN A 78 0.01 -1.54 -15.72
CA ASN A 78 1.43 -1.31 -15.98
C ASN A 78 2.32 -2.07 -15.00
N PHE A 79 1.97 -2.11 -13.71
CA PHE A 79 2.68 -2.89 -12.71
C PHE A 79 2.61 -4.39 -12.99
N ILE A 80 1.40 -4.94 -13.13
CA ILE A 80 1.20 -6.38 -13.36
C ILE A 80 1.88 -6.87 -14.64
N ASN A 81 1.84 -6.07 -15.71
CA ASN A 81 2.48 -6.43 -17.00
C ASN A 81 4.02 -6.46 -16.94
N GLN A 82 4.64 -5.91 -15.91
CA GLN A 82 6.09 -5.97 -15.70
C GLN A 82 6.52 -7.21 -14.91
N LEU A 83 5.57 -7.88 -14.23
CA LEU A 83 5.87 -9.09 -13.48
C LEU A 83 6.15 -10.27 -14.41
N PRO A 84 7.06 -11.19 -14.04
CA PRO A 84 7.22 -12.46 -14.74
C PRO A 84 5.91 -13.27 -14.79
N ASP A 85 5.67 -14.00 -15.88
CA ASP A 85 4.45 -14.82 -16.05
C ASP A 85 4.23 -15.86 -14.93
N SER A 86 5.30 -16.24 -14.22
CA SER A 86 5.24 -17.21 -13.11
C SER A 86 4.97 -16.58 -11.74
N THR A 87 4.94 -15.25 -11.66
CA THR A 87 4.73 -14.55 -10.38
C THR A 87 3.35 -14.84 -9.83
N GLN A 88 3.29 -15.15 -8.55
CA GLN A 88 2.04 -15.26 -7.80
C GLN A 88 1.82 -13.96 -7.04
N VAL A 89 0.60 -13.42 -7.09
CA VAL A 89 0.27 -12.10 -6.52
C VAL A 89 -0.76 -12.25 -5.42
N ASP A 90 -0.45 -11.75 -4.24
CA ASP A 90 -1.40 -11.61 -3.14
C ASP A 90 -2.15 -10.29 -3.25
N VAL A 91 -3.41 -10.36 -3.67
CA VAL A 91 -4.28 -9.18 -3.80
C VAL A 91 -5.14 -9.00 -2.56
N ARG A 92 -5.09 -7.81 -1.94
CA ARG A 92 -5.95 -7.44 -0.81
C ARG A 92 -6.51 -6.04 -0.95
N THR A 93 -7.79 -5.92 -0.64
CA THR A 93 -8.40 -4.61 -0.31
C THR A 93 -8.45 -4.48 1.20
N ILE A 94 -7.82 -3.44 1.73
CA ILE A 94 -7.59 -3.23 3.15
C ILE A 94 -8.28 -1.94 3.56
N VAL A 95 -9.17 -2.03 4.54
CA VAL A 95 -9.94 -0.87 5.05
C VAL A 95 -9.74 -0.75 6.55
N PRO A 96 -8.80 0.09 7.00
CA PRO A 96 -8.68 0.40 8.42
C PRO A 96 -9.80 1.31 8.89
N THR A 97 -10.22 1.12 10.12
CA THR A 97 -11.24 1.95 10.79
C THR A 97 -10.85 2.19 12.25
N THR A 98 -11.25 3.33 12.79
CA THR A 98 -11.07 3.64 14.20
C THR A 98 -12.22 4.50 14.73
N THR A 99 -12.45 4.46 16.02
CA THR A 99 -13.35 5.39 16.73
C THR A 99 -12.58 6.56 17.36
N SER A 100 -11.25 6.53 17.31
CA SER A 100 -10.40 7.61 17.80
C SER A 100 -10.40 8.77 16.80
N THR A 101 -10.33 9.99 17.31
CA THR A 101 -10.21 11.21 16.48
C THR A 101 -8.76 11.53 16.11
N ASN A 102 -7.82 10.85 16.71
CA ASN A 102 -6.39 10.95 16.45
C ASN A 102 -5.72 9.60 16.77
N LEU A 103 -4.70 9.23 16.03
CA LEU A 103 -3.84 8.09 16.31
C LEU A 103 -2.44 8.61 16.63
N ASP A 104 -1.92 8.25 17.79
CA ASP A 104 -0.59 8.69 18.27
C ASP A 104 0.56 7.80 17.76
N GLN A 105 0.24 6.75 17.01
CA GLN A 105 1.18 5.78 16.47
C GLN A 105 0.76 5.37 15.07
N PRO A 106 1.71 5.04 14.17
CA PRO A 106 1.40 4.61 12.81
C PRO A 106 0.70 3.25 12.78
N ILE A 107 -0.03 3.02 11.69
CA ILE A 107 -0.39 1.67 11.26
C ILE A 107 0.76 1.18 10.38
N VAL A 108 1.38 0.06 10.74
CA VAL A 108 2.54 -0.47 10.02
C VAL A 108 2.17 -1.74 9.28
N PHE A 109 2.36 -1.75 7.97
CA PHE A 109 2.29 -2.94 7.13
C PHE A 109 3.72 -3.39 6.85
N THR A 110 4.03 -4.65 7.13
CA THR A 110 5.35 -5.22 6.90
C THR A 110 5.20 -6.48 6.08
N GLY A 111 5.70 -6.42 4.85
CA GLY A 111 5.82 -7.55 3.94
C GLY A 111 7.07 -8.39 4.21
N SER A 112 7.21 -9.47 3.49
CA SER A 112 8.41 -10.30 3.54
C SER A 112 9.47 -9.75 2.61
N SER A 113 10.65 -9.42 3.13
CA SER A 113 11.82 -9.16 2.28
C SER A 113 12.16 -10.46 1.52
N GLY A 114 11.97 -10.46 0.21
CA GLY A 114 12.13 -11.56 -0.75
C GLY A 114 12.80 -12.82 -0.23
N SER A 115 12.05 -13.90 -0.15
CA SER A 115 12.57 -15.17 0.34
C SER A 115 13.59 -15.75 -0.63
N SER A 116 14.75 -16.12 -0.11
CA SER A 116 15.80 -16.88 -0.85
C SER A 116 15.34 -18.30 -1.27
N THR A 117 14.07 -18.64 -1.16
CA THR A 117 13.51 -19.96 -1.44
C THR A 117 12.73 -20.08 -2.76
N GLY A 118 12.68 -19.01 -3.58
CA GLY A 118 12.21 -19.10 -4.96
C GLY A 118 10.70 -19.13 -5.17
N ASP A 119 9.92 -18.82 -4.17
CA ASP A 119 8.50 -18.50 -4.30
C ASP A 119 8.38 -16.96 -4.35
N ASP A 120 8.54 -16.40 -5.54
CA ASP A 120 8.37 -14.97 -5.81
C ASP A 120 6.86 -14.66 -5.70
N GLN A 121 6.41 -14.38 -4.49
CA GLN A 121 5.10 -13.82 -4.24
C GLN A 121 5.23 -12.30 -4.13
N THR A 122 4.37 -11.59 -4.82
CA THR A 122 4.30 -10.14 -4.85
C THR A 122 3.04 -9.69 -4.13
N GLU A 123 3.15 -8.74 -3.25
CA GLU A 123 2.00 -8.13 -2.57
C GLU A 123 1.44 -6.97 -3.41
N ALA A 124 0.13 -6.98 -3.66
CA ALA A 124 -0.56 -5.91 -4.36
C ALA A 124 -1.81 -5.48 -3.59
N PHE A 125 -1.72 -4.34 -2.91
CA PHE A 125 -2.75 -3.89 -1.98
C PHE A 125 -3.49 -2.65 -2.48
N ILE A 126 -4.79 -2.60 -2.21
CA ILE A 126 -5.58 -1.39 -2.23
C ILE A 126 -5.88 -1.04 -0.78
N ILE A 127 -5.37 0.09 -0.31
CA ILE A 127 -5.51 0.52 1.08
C ILE A 127 -6.42 1.76 1.13
N ASP A 128 -7.67 1.55 1.51
CA ASP A 128 -8.66 2.63 1.65
C ASP A 128 -8.61 3.23 3.05
N LEU A 129 -7.96 4.37 3.15
CA LEU A 129 -7.72 5.13 4.38
C LEU A 129 -8.73 6.26 4.60
N SER A 130 -9.75 6.37 3.73
CA SER A 130 -10.75 7.43 3.77
C SER A 130 -11.57 7.50 5.08
N ASN A 131 -11.59 6.41 5.84
CA ASN A 131 -12.28 6.30 7.13
C ASN A 131 -11.37 6.63 8.34
N LEU A 132 -10.12 7.01 8.10
CA LEU A 132 -9.21 7.39 9.17
C LEU A 132 -9.18 8.92 9.38
N PRO A 133 -8.80 9.39 10.56
CA PRO A 133 -8.56 10.80 10.79
C PRO A 133 -7.47 11.33 9.85
N SER A 134 -7.62 12.55 9.34
CA SER A 134 -6.56 13.20 8.54
C SER A 134 -5.27 13.32 9.34
N GLY A 135 -4.12 13.08 8.66
CA GLY A 135 -2.81 13.05 9.32
C GLY A 135 -2.52 11.76 10.09
N THR A 136 -3.32 10.71 9.87
CA THR A 136 -2.94 9.37 10.29
C THR A 136 -1.68 8.93 9.54
N GLU A 137 -0.67 8.49 10.29
CA GLU A 137 0.57 7.96 9.73
C GLU A 137 0.43 6.48 9.40
N ILE A 138 0.83 6.12 8.19
CA ILE A 138 0.90 4.75 7.68
C ILE A 138 2.36 4.47 7.33
N GLN A 139 2.87 3.32 7.73
CA GLN A 139 4.20 2.87 7.32
C GLN A 139 4.07 1.62 6.44
N LEU A 140 4.75 1.67 5.28
CA LEU A 140 4.88 0.54 4.36
C LEU A 140 6.33 0.05 4.39
N ASP A 141 6.53 -1.18 4.82
CA ASP A 141 7.85 -1.80 4.98
C ASP A 141 7.88 -3.10 4.18
N ASN A 142 8.69 -3.17 3.12
CA ASN A 142 8.73 -4.28 2.16
C ASN A 142 7.35 -4.62 1.55
N ILE A 143 6.59 -3.64 1.11
CA ILE A 143 5.33 -3.83 0.36
C ILE A 143 5.60 -3.50 -1.11
N ASP A 144 5.47 -4.49 -1.99
CA ASP A 144 5.83 -4.36 -3.40
C ASP A 144 4.96 -3.34 -4.14
N PHE A 145 3.64 -3.40 -3.92
CA PHE A 145 2.69 -2.52 -4.60
C PHE A 145 1.53 -2.09 -3.71
N ALA A 146 1.23 -0.79 -3.69
CA ALA A 146 0.08 -0.25 -2.98
C ALA A 146 -0.64 0.85 -3.77
N VAL A 147 -1.98 0.73 -3.86
CA VAL A 147 -2.88 1.84 -4.21
C VAL A 147 -3.40 2.44 -2.92
N ILE A 148 -3.23 3.75 -2.77
CA ILE A 148 -3.60 4.49 -1.56
C ILE A 148 -4.78 5.40 -1.83
N ILE A 149 -5.81 5.27 -1.02
CA ILE A 149 -7.04 6.09 -1.10
C ILE A 149 -7.18 6.91 0.18
N GLY A 150 -7.28 8.23 0.03
CA GLY A 150 -7.53 9.16 1.13
C GLY A 150 -6.34 10.03 1.52
N SER A 151 -6.61 11.07 2.32
CA SER A 151 -5.63 12.09 2.71
C SER A 151 -4.89 11.67 4.00
N VAL A 152 -3.72 11.11 3.84
CA VAL A 152 -2.90 10.52 4.91
C VAL A 152 -1.43 10.90 4.78
N GLU A 153 -0.65 10.56 5.79
CA GLU A 153 0.81 10.61 5.76
C GLU A 153 1.36 9.20 5.64
N ILE A 154 2.17 8.94 4.60
CA ILE A 154 2.78 7.64 4.35
C ILE A 154 4.29 7.76 4.43
N THR A 155 4.89 6.83 5.15
CA THR A 155 6.33 6.64 5.20
C THR A 155 6.67 5.26 4.64
N GLY A 156 7.66 5.19 3.74
CA GLY A 156 8.26 3.95 3.30
C GLY A 156 9.26 3.43 4.33
N GLY A 157 9.47 2.13 4.32
CA GLY A 157 10.50 1.45 5.07
C GLY A 157 11.62 0.96 4.15
N SER A 158 11.96 -0.31 4.29
CA SER A 158 12.90 -1.00 3.39
C SER A 158 12.16 -1.57 2.18
N GLY A 159 12.91 -1.85 1.12
CA GLY A 159 12.43 -2.49 -0.10
C GLY A 159 11.89 -1.48 -1.12
N SER A 160 12.05 -1.82 -2.39
CA SER A 160 11.55 -1.02 -3.50
C SER A 160 10.03 -1.05 -3.52
N ASN A 161 9.40 0.08 -3.29
CA ASN A 161 7.96 0.22 -3.22
C ASN A 161 7.40 0.82 -4.51
N VAL A 162 6.25 0.35 -4.95
CA VAL A 162 5.46 0.98 -6.01
C VAL A 162 4.16 1.49 -5.40
N VAL A 163 4.00 2.81 -5.32
CA VAL A 163 2.86 3.46 -4.66
C VAL A 163 2.12 4.37 -5.63
N TYR A 164 0.82 4.19 -5.75
CA TYR A 164 -0.10 5.03 -6.51
C TYR A 164 -1.18 5.58 -5.59
N ALA A 165 -1.30 6.91 -5.54
CA ALA A 165 -2.30 7.57 -4.71
C ALA A 165 -3.51 8.06 -5.53
N ASP A 166 -4.60 8.39 -4.84
CA ASP A 166 -5.84 8.91 -5.42
C ASP A 166 -5.81 10.44 -5.65
N ASP A 167 -6.96 11.08 -5.79
CA ASP A 167 -7.08 12.54 -5.99
C ASP A 167 -7.08 13.35 -4.68
N SER A 168 -6.82 12.75 -3.54
CA SER A 168 -6.71 13.45 -2.26
C SER A 168 -5.32 14.07 -2.12
N ALA A 169 -5.19 15.14 -1.34
CA ALA A 169 -3.88 15.67 -1.00
C ALA A 169 -3.18 14.77 0.03
N GLN A 170 -2.01 14.23 -0.32
CA GLN A 170 -1.24 13.32 0.52
C GLN A 170 0.15 13.87 0.86
N ILE A 171 0.75 13.28 1.89
CA ILE A 171 2.16 13.40 2.20
C ILE A 171 2.74 11.98 2.13
N ILE A 172 3.62 11.73 1.17
CA ILE A 172 4.21 10.40 0.96
C ILE A 172 5.73 10.54 0.85
N VAL A 173 6.46 9.91 1.75
CA VAL A 173 7.92 9.85 1.71
C VAL A 173 8.37 8.41 1.81
N LEU A 174 8.94 7.87 0.73
CA LEU A 174 9.39 6.49 0.65
C LEU A 174 10.84 6.31 1.18
N GLY A 175 11.36 5.10 1.10
CA GLY A 175 12.58 4.65 1.77
C GLY A 175 13.90 4.98 1.07
N GLU A 176 14.88 4.07 1.23
CA GLU A 176 16.25 4.21 0.70
C GLU A 176 16.51 3.31 -0.53
N ASP A 177 15.54 2.52 -0.96
CA ASP A 177 15.65 1.65 -2.13
C ASP A 177 15.02 2.30 -3.36
N ASP A 178 15.19 1.73 -4.56
CA ASP A 178 14.65 2.29 -5.81
C ASP A 178 13.11 2.22 -5.82
N ASP A 179 12.46 3.35 -5.62
CA ASP A 179 11.02 3.47 -5.45
C ASP A 179 10.31 4.06 -6.68
N THR A 180 9.03 3.75 -6.83
CA THR A 180 8.14 4.39 -7.79
C THR A 180 6.93 4.97 -7.07
N LEU A 181 6.72 6.30 -7.18
CA LEU A 181 5.64 7.00 -6.51
C LEU A 181 4.87 7.93 -7.45
N HIS A 182 3.56 7.71 -7.51
CA HIS A 182 2.61 8.60 -8.17
C HIS A 182 1.66 9.22 -7.15
N GLY A 183 1.69 10.55 -7.01
CA GLY A 183 0.81 11.31 -6.11
C GLY A 183 -0.65 11.34 -6.56
N GLY A 184 -0.92 11.12 -7.87
CA GLY A 184 -2.29 11.10 -8.40
C GLY A 184 -2.85 12.47 -8.69
N GLY A 185 -3.84 12.89 -7.94
CA GLY A 185 -4.38 14.25 -7.99
C GLY A 185 -4.36 14.88 -6.60
N GLY A 186 -4.62 16.18 -6.53
CA GLY A 186 -4.50 16.87 -5.27
C GLY A 186 -3.33 17.85 -5.27
N ASN A 187 -2.93 18.30 -4.10
CA ASN A 187 -1.69 19.07 -3.94
C ASN A 187 -0.82 18.26 -2.97
N ASP A 188 0.09 17.49 -3.54
CA ASP A 188 0.82 16.47 -2.81
C ASP A 188 2.19 16.95 -2.35
N THR A 189 2.66 16.36 -1.28
CA THR A 189 4.07 16.42 -0.89
C THR A 189 4.61 15.01 -1.01
N ILE A 190 5.43 14.77 -2.03
CA ILE A 190 5.97 13.46 -2.30
C ILE A 190 7.50 13.48 -2.32
N GLY A 191 8.10 12.39 -1.87
CA GLY A 191 9.54 12.24 -1.88
C GLY A 191 9.99 10.82 -1.65
N SER A 192 11.30 10.61 -1.82
CA SER A 192 12.00 9.43 -1.38
C SER A 192 13.30 9.82 -0.69
N ALA A 193 13.91 8.92 0.04
CA ALA A 193 15.12 9.22 0.81
C ALA A 193 16.40 8.96 0.00
N GLY A 194 16.51 7.86 -0.68
CA GLY A 194 17.64 7.51 -1.52
C GLY A 194 17.31 6.29 -2.35
N GLY A 195 18.11 6.02 -3.38
CA GLY A 195 17.82 5.10 -4.46
C GLY A 195 17.69 5.87 -5.77
N ASP A 196 17.58 5.18 -6.88
CA ASP A 196 17.26 5.77 -8.18
C ASP A 196 15.73 5.77 -8.34
N ASP A 197 15.05 6.87 -7.95
CA ASP A 197 13.61 6.93 -7.75
C ASP A 197 12.85 7.50 -8.96
N LEU A 198 11.62 7.04 -9.17
CA LEU A 198 10.67 7.62 -10.10
C LEU A 198 9.52 8.30 -9.35
N LEU A 199 9.51 9.63 -9.31
CA LEU A 199 8.52 10.43 -8.59
C LEU A 199 7.66 11.25 -9.57
N ILE A 200 6.35 11.04 -9.53
CA ILE A 200 5.37 11.74 -10.38
C ILE A 200 4.32 12.38 -9.48
N GLY A 201 4.25 13.72 -9.44
CA GLY A 201 3.25 14.45 -8.64
C GLY A 201 1.83 14.22 -9.16
N GLY A 202 1.65 14.32 -10.47
CA GLY A 202 0.33 14.14 -11.09
C GLY A 202 -0.40 15.45 -11.29
N ARG A 203 -1.72 15.47 -11.01
CA ARG A 203 -2.56 16.65 -11.16
C ARG A 203 -2.56 17.50 -9.90
N GLY A 204 -2.20 18.77 -9.98
CA GLY A 204 -2.24 19.68 -8.86
C GLY A 204 -1.01 20.58 -8.75
N GLN A 205 -0.77 21.06 -7.55
CA GLN A 205 0.45 21.82 -7.22
C GLN A 205 1.24 20.99 -6.21
N ASP A 206 2.25 20.28 -6.71
CA ASP A 206 2.95 19.26 -5.94
C ASP A 206 4.32 19.76 -5.51
N LEU A 207 4.74 19.30 -4.34
CA LEU A 207 6.12 19.44 -3.86
C LEU A 207 6.79 18.06 -3.96
N ILE A 208 7.84 17.98 -4.80
CA ILE A 208 8.55 16.72 -5.06
C ILE A 208 9.99 16.87 -4.58
N THR A 209 10.48 15.85 -3.87
CA THR A 209 11.86 15.76 -3.40
C THR A 209 12.41 14.35 -3.68
N GLY A 210 13.41 14.25 -4.57
CA GLY A 210 14.01 12.97 -4.94
C GLY A 210 14.82 12.33 -3.81
N GLY A 211 15.67 13.11 -3.17
CA GLY A 211 16.52 12.61 -2.09
C GLY A 211 17.98 12.47 -2.52
N GLY A 212 18.53 11.27 -2.41
CA GLY A 212 19.89 10.96 -2.84
C GLY A 212 19.89 10.12 -4.13
N ASP A 213 21.06 10.03 -4.77
CA ASP A 213 21.30 9.26 -6.02
C ASP A 213 20.61 9.87 -7.26
N ASN A 214 20.02 9.11 -8.20
CA ASN A 214 19.45 9.68 -9.44
C ASN A 214 17.92 9.53 -9.48
N ASP A 215 17.21 10.68 -9.52
CA ASP A 215 15.75 10.75 -9.48
C ASP A 215 15.17 11.47 -10.70
#